data_2ccc2890b9dec12240a228b7de838e43
#
_entry.id   2ccc2890b9dec12240a228b7de838e43
#
_cell.length_a   1.000
_cell.length_b   1.000
_cell.length_c   1.000
_cell.angle_alpha   90.00
_cell.angle_beta   90.00
_cell.angle_gamma   90.00
#
_symmetry.space_group_name_H-M   'P 1'
#
loop_
_entity.id
_entity.type
_entity.pdbx_description
1 polymer ?
#
loop_
_entity_poly.entity_id
_entity_poly.type
_entity_poly.pdbx_seq_one_letter_code
_entity_poly.pdbx_strand_id
1 'polypeptide(L)'
;MTSWESTWGSVARKLPGGHMADVAYTDNGQQRSGRSVELRVAATLENLAVLRTLVAAVGTFEDLDFDAVADLRLAVDEACTRLIRSAMPDSMLLLVIDPRDDAVVIDVSTACKSPDILSPGSFSWHVLSSLTDEVHTFQDGQGPAEGRVFGISMMTRRASSLR
;
A
#
# COMPACT_ATOMS: atom_id res chain seq x y z
N MET A 1 -14.13 14.80 -24.54
CA MET A 1 -14.51 14.02 -23.33
C MET A 1 -13.65 12.78 -23.31
N THR A 2 -12.62 12.78 -22.52
CA THR A 2 -11.67 11.68 -22.41
C THR A 2 -12.21 10.65 -21.41
N SER A 3 -12.51 9.47 -21.90
CA SER A 3 -13.09 8.34 -21.17
C SER A 3 -12.03 7.68 -20.25
N TRP A 4 -11.72 8.28 -19.11
CA TRP A 4 -10.94 7.65 -18.06
C TRP A 4 -11.82 6.92 -17.01
N GLU A 5 -13.12 7.15 -17.06
CA GLU A 5 -14.08 6.61 -16.08
C GLU A 5 -14.43 5.12 -16.27
N SER A 6 -14.05 4.50 -17.38
CA SER A 6 -14.50 3.13 -17.71
C SER A 6 -13.55 2.03 -17.28
N THR A 7 -12.38 2.35 -16.73
CA THR A 7 -11.35 1.32 -16.46
C THR A 7 -11.29 0.86 -14.99
N TRP A 8 -11.93 1.58 -14.09
CA TRP A 8 -11.93 1.26 -12.66
C TRP A 8 -13.36 1.23 -12.13
N GLY A 9 -14.03 0.11 -12.39
CA GLY A 9 -15.35 -0.12 -11.86
C GLY A 9 -15.34 -0.03 -10.34
N SER A 10 -15.93 1.06 -9.83
CA SER A 10 -16.33 1.17 -8.44
C SER A 10 -17.29 0.02 -8.11
N VAL A 11 -16.82 -0.99 -7.40
CA VAL A 11 -17.70 -1.97 -6.80
C VAL A 11 -18.23 -1.42 -5.48
N ALA A 12 -19.03 -0.38 -5.58
CA ALA A 12 -19.94 -0.03 -4.52
C ALA A 12 -21.08 -1.04 -4.53
N ARG A 13 -20.98 -2.13 -3.78
CA ARG A 13 -22.12 -3.00 -3.50
C ARG A 13 -23.05 -2.27 -2.55
N LYS A 14 -24.15 -1.77 -3.10
CA LYS A 14 -25.26 -1.24 -2.33
C LYS A 14 -25.91 -2.37 -1.54
N LEU A 15 -25.67 -2.42 -0.24
CA LEU A 15 -26.43 -3.28 0.67
C LEU A 15 -27.79 -2.63 0.95
N PRO A 16 -28.90 -3.38 0.96
CA PRO A 16 -30.21 -2.84 1.25
C PRO A 16 -30.37 -2.50 2.74
N GLY A 17 -30.63 -1.24 3.03
CA GLY A 17 -31.17 -0.77 4.32
C GLY A 17 -30.14 -0.67 5.45
N GLY A 18 -29.51 0.48 5.61
CA GLY A 18 -28.71 0.79 6.79
C GLY A 18 -27.73 1.92 6.49
N HIS A 19 -27.56 2.81 7.43
CA HIS A 19 -26.62 3.91 7.46
C HIS A 19 -25.34 3.65 6.67
N MET A 20 -25.01 4.61 5.80
CA MET A 20 -23.71 4.65 5.11
C MET A 20 -22.62 4.93 6.18
N ALA A 21 -22.10 3.86 6.77
CA ALA A 21 -20.73 3.89 7.25
C ALA A 21 -19.87 3.60 6.02
N ASP A 22 -19.08 4.59 5.58
CA ASP A 22 -18.07 4.40 4.54
C ASP A 22 -17.00 3.43 5.04
N VAL A 23 -17.30 2.14 4.95
CA VAL A 23 -16.32 1.09 5.19
C VAL A 23 -15.65 0.82 3.85
N ALA A 24 -14.54 1.51 3.60
CA ALA A 24 -13.67 1.17 2.49
C ALA A 24 -13.01 -0.18 2.81
N TYR A 25 -13.24 -1.17 1.96
CA TYR A 25 -12.51 -2.45 2.04
C TYR A 25 -11.23 -2.34 1.22
N THR A 26 -10.15 -2.92 1.73
CA THR A 26 -9.00 -3.22 0.90
C THR A 26 -9.38 -4.34 -0.06
N ASP A 27 -8.79 -4.32 -1.24
CA ASP A 27 -8.95 -5.40 -2.20
C ASP A 27 -8.44 -6.77 -1.67
N ASN A 28 -7.69 -6.78 -0.57
CA ASN A 28 -7.30 -8.00 0.15
C ASN A 28 -8.32 -8.42 1.25
N GLY A 29 -9.51 -7.82 1.29
CA GLY A 29 -10.60 -8.20 2.21
C GLY A 29 -10.45 -7.69 3.65
N GLN A 30 -9.44 -6.89 3.96
CA GLN A 30 -9.28 -6.27 5.27
C GLN A 30 -10.06 -4.97 5.37
N GLN A 31 -10.76 -4.78 6.47
CA GLN A 31 -11.46 -3.54 6.77
C GLN A 31 -10.46 -2.43 7.09
N ARG A 32 -10.52 -1.33 6.33
CA ARG A 32 -9.70 -0.14 6.56
C ARG A 32 -10.28 0.71 7.67
N SER A 33 -9.42 1.43 8.38
CA SER A 33 -9.87 2.45 9.33
C SER A 33 -10.48 3.64 8.60
N GLY A 34 -11.34 4.41 9.28
CA GLY A 34 -11.90 5.65 8.73
C GLY A 34 -10.86 6.77 8.52
N ARG A 35 -9.60 6.53 8.88
CA ARG A 35 -8.47 7.47 8.73
C ARG A 35 -7.49 7.06 7.62
N SER A 36 -7.83 6.05 6.82
CA SER A 36 -6.96 5.58 5.76
C SER A 36 -6.75 6.65 4.68
N VAL A 37 -5.53 6.73 4.17
CA VAL A 37 -5.14 7.64 3.10
C VAL A 37 -4.72 6.82 1.89
N GLU A 38 -5.25 7.16 0.73
CA GLU A 38 -4.87 6.55 -0.55
C GLU A 38 -4.18 7.56 -1.45
N LEU A 39 -3.14 7.10 -2.14
CA LEU A 39 -2.48 7.85 -3.20
C LEU A 39 -2.26 6.94 -4.41
N ARG A 40 -2.70 7.40 -5.57
CA ARG A 40 -2.44 6.75 -6.86
C ARG A 40 -1.54 7.62 -7.70
N VAL A 41 -0.45 7.05 -8.17
CA VAL A 41 0.53 7.72 -9.04
C VAL A 41 0.95 6.77 -10.15
N ALA A 42 1.51 7.29 -11.24
CA ALA A 42 2.15 6.44 -12.23
C ALA A 42 3.25 5.59 -11.57
N ALA A 43 3.35 4.33 -11.96
CA ALA A 43 4.34 3.38 -11.42
C ALA A 43 5.73 3.66 -12.00
N THR A 44 6.29 4.83 -11.67
CA THR A 44 7.61 5.30 -12.12
C THR A 44 8.47 5.74 -10.95
N LEU A 45 9.79 5.64 -11.11
CA LEU A 45 10.74 5.96 -10.03
C LEU A 45 10.71 7.45 -9.62
N GLU A 46 10.31 8.33 -10.51
CA GLU A 46 10.17 9.77 -10.25
C GLU A 46 9.16 10.07 -9.14
N ASN A 47 8.17 9.19 -8.97
CA ASN A 47 7.14 9.35 -7.95
C ASN A 47 7.54 8.89 -6.55
N LEU A 48 8.69 8.25 -6.37
CA LEU A 48 9.16 7.78 -5.06
C LEU A 48 9.27 8.92 -4.03
N ALA A 49 9.69 10.11 -4.44
CA ALA A 49 9.82 11.26 -3.54
C ALA A 49 8.46 11.68 -2.96
N VAL A 50 7.41 11.66 -3.77
CA VAL A 50 6.03 11.97 -3.32
C VAL A 50 5.54 10.93 -2.32
N LEU A 51 5.74 9.65 -2.63
CA LEU A 51 5.34 8.53 -1.77
C LEU A 51 6.03 8.61 -0.39
N ARG A 52 7.34 8.82 -0.36
CA ARG A 52 8.12 9.00 0.88
C ARG A 52 7.62 10.19 1.70
N THR A 53 7.33 11.31 1.05
CA THR A 53 6.85 12.51 1.72
C THR A 53 5.49 12.29 2.36
N LEU A 54 4.56 11.63 1.67
CA LEU A 54 3.25 11.30 2.22
C LEU A 54 3.37 10.37 3.43
N VAL A 55 4.17 9.31 3.34
CA VAL A 55 4.38 8.37 4.45
C VAL A 55 4.97 9.06 5.67
N ALA A 56 5.95 9.94 5.47
CA ALA A 56 6.53 10.71 6.56
C ALA A 56 5.52 11.65 7.22
N ALA A 57 4.71 12.34 6.41
CA ALA A 57 3.68 13.26 6.92
C ALA A 57 2.62 12.52 7.73
N VAL A 58 2.10 11.40 7.21
CA VAL A 58 1.10 10.59 7.94
C VAL A 58 1.70 9.97 9.19
N GLY A 59 2.91 9.42 9.13
CA GLY A 59 3.59 8.84 10.28
C GLY A 59 3.81 9.85 11.41
N THR A 60 4.20 11.07 11.06
CA THR A 60 4.34 12.17 12.03
C THR A 60 2.98 12.59 12.61
N PHE A 61 1.96 12.70 11.77
CA PHE A 61 0.60 13.04 12.20
C PHE A 61 0.00 11.97 13.15
N GLU A 62 0.37 10.72 12.96
CA GLU A 62 -0.05 9.57 13.77
C GLU A 62 0.86 9.32 14.99
N ASP A 63 1.69 10.29 15.36
CA ASP A 63 2.57 10.26 16.53
C ASP A 63 3.53 9.07 16.58
N LEU A 64 3.97 8.58 15.42
CA LEU A 64 5.09 7.65 15.37
C LEU A 64 6.38 8.36 15.80
N ASP A 65 7.25 7.64 16.49
CA ASP A 65 8.55 8.20 16.83
C ASP A 65 9.43 8.45 15.58
N PHE A 66 10.46 9.24 15.74
CA PHE A 66 11.31 9.67 14.64
C PHE A 66 11.97 8.49 13.90
N ASP A 67 12.43 7.48 14.65
CA ASP A 67 13.08 6.30 14.07
C ASP A 67 12.08 5.46 13.29
N ALA A 68 10.87 5.24 13.82
CA ALA A 68 9.81 4.53 13.12
C ALA A 68 9.39 5.23 11.81
N VAL A 69 9.31 6.56 11.80
CA VAL A 69 9.04 7.33 10.58
C VAL A 69 10.18 7.18 9.56
N ALA A 70 11.43 7.22 10.01
CA ALA A 70 12.59 7.03 9.15
C ALA A 70 12.61 5.61 8.53
N ASP A 71 12.36 4.59 9.34
CA ASP A 71 12.30 3.20 8.90
C ASP A 71 11.16 2.96 7.90
N LEU A 72 9.96 3.50 8.16
CA LEU A 72 8.84 3.41 7.23
C LEU A 72 9.13 4.06 5.88
N ARG A 73 9.82 5.20 5.87
CA ARG A 73 10.23 5.86 4.61
C ARG A 73 11.14 4.97 3.78
N LEU A 74 12.12 4.31 4.42
CA LEU A 74 13.04 3.38 3.76
C LEU A 74 12.30 2.12 3.28
N ALA A 75 11.40 1.59 4.10
CA ALA A 75 10.61 0.41 3.75
C ALA A 75 9.70 0.69 2.52
N VAL A 76 9.01 1.81 2.51
CA VAL A 76 8.17 2.21 1.37
C VAL A 76 9.01 2.44 0.11
N ASP A 77 10.18 3.04 0.24
CA ASP A 77 11.10 3.23 -0.89
C ASP A 77 11.52 1.90 -1.51
N GLU A 78 11.91 0.92 -0.70
CA GLU A 78 12.28 -0.42 -1.16
C GLU A 78 11.09 -1.16 -1.77
N ALA A 79 9.94 -1.19 -1.11
CA ALA A 79 8.74 -1.87 -1.59
C ALA A 79 8.25 -1.27 -2.92
N CYS A 80 8.16 0.05 -3.01
CA CYS A 80 7.74 0.74 -4.23
C CYS A 80 8.73 0.51 -5.37
N THR A 81 10.03 0.56 -5.10
CA THR A 81 11.07 0.29 -6.12
C THR A 81 10.94 -1.11 -6.69
N ARG A 82 10.70 -2.12 -5.85
CA ARG A 82 10.49 -3.50 -6.30
C ARG A 82 9.26 -3.64 -7.19
N LEU A 83 8.14 -3.05 -6.76
CA LEU A 83 6.90 -3.07 -7.53
C LEU A 83 7.02 -2.32 -8.85
N ILE A 84 7.60 -1.14 -8.85
CA ILE A 84 7.80 -0.32 -10.06
C ILE A 84 8.66 -1.06 -11.10
N ARG A 85 9.73 -1.73 -10.66
CA ARG A 85 10.59 -2.51 -11.57
C ARG A 85 9.88 -3.72 -12.17
N SER A 86 8.86 -4.24 -11.52
CA SER A 86 8.04 -5.37 -11.98
C SER A 86 6.74 -4.93 -12.66
N ALA A 87 6.47 -3.65 -12.68
CA ALA A 87 5.21 -3.08 -13.15
C ALA A 87 5.00 -3.29 -14.66
N MET A 88 3.74 -3.50 -15.03
CA MET A 88 3.32 -3.43 -16.43
C MET A 88 3.51 -2.00 -16.98
N PRO A 89 3.75 -1.85 -18.30
CA PRO A 89 3.79 -0.52 -18.91
C PRO A 89 2.50 0.27 -18.59
N ASP A 90 2.65 1.57 -18.33
CA ASP A 90 1.54 2.51 -18.09
C ASP A 90 0.65 2.16 -16.89
N SER A 91 1.12 1.31 -15.97
CA SER A 91 0.36 0.97 -14.77
C SER A 91 0.47 2.05 -13.69
N MET A 92 -0.53 2.05 -12.81
CA MET A 92 -0.58 2.93 -11.65
C MET A 92 -0.10 2.17 -10.42
N LEU A 93 0.64 2.86 -9.55
CA LEU A 93 0.98 2.40 -8.22
C LEU A 93 -0.05 2.95 -7.22
N LEU A 94 -0.61 2.08 -6.43
CA LEU A 94 -1.52 2.44 -5.33
C LEU A 94 -0.77 2.29 -4.00
N LEU A 95 -0.70 3.36 -3.25
CA LEU A 95 -0.25 3.39 -1.86
C LEU A 95 -1.45 3.62 -0.96
N VAL A 96 -1.64 2.77 0.03
CA VAL A 96 -2.64 2.92 1.08
C VAL A 96 -1.93 2.97 2.42
N ILE A 97 -2.18 4.00 3.20
CA ILE A 97 -1.72 4.12 4.58
C ILE A 97 -2.96 4.00 5.47
N ASP A 98 -3.01 2.99 6.31
CA ASP A 98 -4.12 2.69 7.20
C ASP A 98 -3.68 2.77 8.67
N PRO A 99 -3.85 3.96 9.30
CA PRO A 99 -3.58 4.11 10.73
C PRO A 99 -4.61 3.35 11.55
N ARG A 100 -4.13 2.49 12.46
CA ARG A 100 -4.92 1.74 13.44
C ARG A 100 -4.54 2.19 14.85
N ASP A 101 -5.26 1.72 15.85
CA ASP A 101 -5.03 2.13 17.24
C ASP A 101 -3.64 1.69 17.75
N ASP A 102 -3.18 0.53 17.34
CA ASP A 102 -1.93 -0.10 17.78
C ASP A 102 -0.82 -0.14 16.74
N ALA A 103 -1.12 0.19 15.48
CA ALA A 103 -0.18 0.07 14.38
C ALA A 103 -0.51 1.04 13.23
N VAL A 104 0.43 1.18 12.31
CA VAL A 104 0.20 1.74 10.97
C VAL A 104 0.46 0.65 9.95
N VAL A 105 -0.51 0.38 9.10
CA VAL A 105 -0.39 -0.57 7.98
C VAL A 105 -0.21 0.21 6.69
N ILE A 106 0.74 -0.22 5.87
CA ILE A 106 0.99 0.37 4.56
C ILE A 106 0.93 -0.73 3.51
N ASP A 107 0.02 -0.59 2.57
CA ASP A 107 -0.13 -1.46 1.42
C ASP A 107 0.29 -0.73 0.15
N VAL A 108 1.16 -1.34 -0.62
CA VAL A 108 1.57 -0.82 -1.93
C VAL A 108 1.30 -1.89 -2.98
N SER A 109 0.66 -1.51 -4.09
CA SER A 109 0.30 -2.46 -5.14
C SER A 109 0.34 -1.84 -6.53
N THR A 110 0.57 -2.69 -7.53
CA THR A 110 0.50 -2.33 -8.94
C THR A 110 0.26 -3.58 -9.80
N ALA A 111 -0.14 -3.38 -11.05
CA ALA A 111 -0.19 -4.48 -12.02
C ALA A 111 1.23 -4.89 -12.41
N CYS A 112 1.57 -6.17 -12.24
CA CYS A 112 2.90 -6.72 -12.48
C CYS A 112 2.88 -7.83 -13.52
N LYS A 113 4.03 -7.98 -14.19
CA LYS A 113 4.27 -9.03 -15.20
C LYS A 113 4.45 -10.41 -14.58
N SER A 114 4.95 -10.47 -13.35
CA SER A 114 5.32 -11.70 -12.66
C SER A 114 4.91 -11.64 -11.19
N PRO A 115 4.53 -12.77 -10.58
CA PRO A 115 4.23 -12.85 -9.16
C PRO A 115 5.46 -12.75 -8.26
N ASP A 116 6.65 -12.91 -8.79
CA ASP A 116 7.90 -12.95 -8.02
C ASP A 116 8.44 -11.55 -7.71
N ILE A 117 7.67 -10.79 -6.94
CA ILE A 117 8.02 -9.42 -6.57
C ILE A 117 8.95 -9.40 -5.38
N LEU A 118 8.67 -10.23 -4.38
CA LEU A 118 9.38 -10.28 -3.11
C LEU A 118 9.48 -11.72 -2.61
N SER A 119 10.59 -12.37 -2.90
CA SER A 119 10.84 -13.74 -2.45
C SER A 119 11.29 -13.76 -1.00
N PRO A 120 10.70 -14.63 -0.13
CA PRO A 120 11.21 -14.85 1.21
C PRO A 120 12.71 -15.21 1.19
N GLY A 121 13.50 -14.56 2.05
CA GLY A 121 14.95 -14.75 2.11
C GLY A 121 15.76 -13.94 1.07
N SER A 122 15.13 -13.18 0.20
CA SER A 122 15.81 -12.22 -0.67
C SER A 122 16.39 -11.04 0.12
N PHE A 123 17.31 -10.30 -0.47
CA PHE A 123 17.87 -9.10 0.15
C PHE A 123 16.76 -8.09 0.49
N SER A 124 15.86 -7.80 -0.43
CA SER A 124 14.73 -6.89 -0.20
C SER A 124 13.81 -7.37 0.92
N TRP A 125 13.57 -8.70 1.01
CA TRP A 125 12.82 -9.26 2.13
C TRP A 125 13.48 -8.96 3.48
N HIS A 126 14.80 -9.17 3.57
CA HIS A 126 15.55 -8.87 4.80
C HIS A 126 15.52 -7.39 5.14
N VAL A 127 15.66 -6.51 4.15
CA VAL A 127 15.56 -5.06 4.35
C VAL A 127 14.19 -4.69 4.92
N LEU A 128 13.11 -5.12 4.27
CA LEU A 128 11.75 -4.81 4.72
C LEU A 128 11.45 -5.40 6.12
N SER A 129 11.88 -6.64 6.36
CA SER A 129 11.68 -7.30 7.66
C SER A 129 12.48 -6.64 8.80
N SER A 130 13.57 -5.95 8.49
CA SER A 130 14.35 -5.21 9.49
C SER A 130 13.78 -3.83 9.81
N LEU A 131 13.03 -3.25 8.88
CA LEU A 131 12.47 -1.90 8.98
C LEU A 131 11.01 -1.87 9.49
N THR A 132 10.34 -3.02 9.52
CA THR A 132 8.93 -3.13 9.88
C THR A 132 8.70 -4.34 10.79
N ASP A 133 7.60 -4.34 11.55
CA ASP A 133 7.26 -5.46 12.45
C ASP A 133 6.70 -6.66 11.69
N GLU A 134 5.95 -6.41 10.61
CA GLU A 134 5.42 -7.46 9.74
C GLU A 134 5.51 -7.05 8.27
N VAL A 135 5.82 -8.01 7.43
CA VAL A 135 5.85 -7.86 5.97
C VAL A 135 5.23 -9.09 5.33
N HIS A 136 4.34 -8.90 4.38
CA HIS A 136 3.83 -9.97 3.53
C HIS A 136 3.45 -9.47 2.14
N THR A 137 3.34 -10.39 1.20
CA THR A 137 2.85 -10.10 -0.14
C THR A 137 1.39 -10.51 -0.25
N PHE A 138 0.65 -9.82 -1.10
CA PHE A 138 -0.72 -10.17 -1.45
C PHE A 138 -0.94 -10.06 -2.95
N GLN A 139 -1.96 -10.75 -3.40
CA GLN A 139 -2.43 -10.70 -4.77
C GLN A 139 -3.88 -10.24 -4.76
N ASP A 140 -4.18 -9.28 -5.59
CA ASP A 140 -5.52 -8.75 -5.69
C ASP A 140 -6.02 -8.84 -7.12
N GLY A 141 -7.26 -9.29 -7.26
CA GLY A 141 -8.08 -9.30 -8.45
C GLY A 141 -7.42 -9.48 -9.81
N GLN A 142 -8.19 -9.31 -10.83
CA GLN A 142 -7.71 -9.27 -12.20
C GLN A 142 -7.34 -7.83 -12.56
N GLY A 143 -6.06 -7.57 -12.75
CA GLY A 143 -5.59 -6.34 -13.36
C GLY A 143 -5.99 -6.26 -14.84
N PRO A 144 -5.76 -5.10 -15.49
CA PRO A 144 -6.12 -4.92 -16.91
C PRO A 144 -5.43 -5.96 -17.80
N ALA A 145 -6.23 -6.59 -18.62
CA ALA A 145 -5.99 -7.50 -19.74
C ALA A 145 -4.95 -8.62 -19.59
N GLU A 146 -3.74 -8.41 -19.06
CA GLU A 146 -2.67 -9.41 -18.99
C GLU A 146 -1.82 -9.36 -17.71
N GLY A 147 -2.03 -8.34 -16.84
CA GLY A 147 -1.32 -8.18 -15.58
C GLY A 147 -2.20 -8.49 -14.39
N ARG A 148 -1.65 -9.15 -13.39
CA ARG A 148 -2.29 -9.30 -12.08
C ARG A 148 -1.78 -8.21 -11.14
N VAL A 149 -2.66 -7.75 -10.25
CA VAL A 149 -2.26 -6.81 -9.20
C VAL A 149 -1.56 -7.59 -8.10
N PHE A 150 -0.33 -7.19 -7.82
CA PHE A 150 0.45 -7.71 -6.70
C PHE A 150 0.79 -6.57 -5.75
N GLY A 151 0.90 -6.89 -4.48
CA GLY A 151 1.22 -5.91 -3.48
C GLY A 151 2.13 -6.42 -2.38
N ILE A 152 2.68 -5.44 -1.66
CA ILE A 152 3.48 -5.65 -0.46
C ILE A 152 2.75 -4.91 0.67
N SER A 153 2.44 -5.62 1.74
CA SER A 153 1.86 -5.09 2.96
C SER A 153 2.93 -5.04 4.05
N MET A 154 3.01 -3.91 4.72
CA MET A 154 3.96 -3.64 5.79
C MET A 154 3.22 -3.10 7.00
N MET A 155 3.60 -3.53 8.20
CA MET A 155 3.02 -3.05 9.44
C MET A 155 4.11 -2.60 10.40
N THR A 156 3.90 -1.44 11.03
CA THR A 156 4.73 -0.92 12.12
C THR A 156 3.85 -0.67 13.34
N ARG A 157 4.19 -1.27 14.45
CA ARG A 157 3.47 -1.10 15.72
C ARG A 157 3.83 0.23 16.37
N ARG A 158 2.87 0.81 17.06
CA ARG A 158 3.10 2.01 17.87
C ARG A 158 3.89 1.65 19.14
N ALA A 159 4.81 2.50 19.54
CA ALA A 159 5.62 2.28 20.75
C ALA A 159 4.78 2.08 22.02
N SER A 160 3.60 2.70 22.11
CA SER A 160 2.66 2.56 23.22
C SER A 160 1.96 1.19 23.30
N SER A 161 1.93 0.43 22.21
CA SER A 161 1.32 -0.91 22.17
C SER A 161 2.25 -2.03 22.63
N LEU A 162 3.52 -1.70 22.88
CA LEU A 162 4.57 -2.62 23.35
C LEU A 162 4.72 -2.66 24.87
N ARG A 163 3.84 -1.98 25.61
CA ARG A 163 3.83 -1.97 27.08
C ARG A 163 2.80 -2.92 27.67
#